data_08a54c6952bcc660f226e033dc929874
#
_entry.id   08a54c6952bcc660f226e033dc929874
#
_cell.length_a   1.000
_cell.length_b   1.000
_cell.length_c   1.000
_cell.angle_alpha   90.00
_cell.angle_beta   90.00
_cell.angle_gamma   90.00
#
_symmetry.space_group_name_H-M   'P 1'
#
loop_
_entity.id
_entity.type
_entity.pdbx_description
1 polymer ?
#
loop_
_entity_poly.entity_id
_entity_poly.type
_entity_poly.pdbx_seq_one_letter_code
_entity_poly.pdbx_strand_id
1 'polypeptide(L)'
;MPYKKTLIQSLTLAALAIAVSACSTQPAAPAKVEALNNEDWYQIRTEKELFVFDDYATYRGFMQNGTAPLKKATGKKDGFDRDITLILKADDQGKEAKTSAQRFLDVSLPPAQPFYGELRDEEGIIYVFSRYGDMMDMYKIGEPTFSYVDIGGGPDGQRVVYVLTKEEPKPEKLIAQFRRNYGM
;
A
#
# COMPACT_ATOMS: atom_id res chain seq x y z
N MET A 1 14.17 -101.20 -18.64
CA MET A 1 13.80 -100.00 -19.42
C MET A 1 13.86 -98.80 -18.48
N PRO A 2 14.86 -97.93 -18.56
CA PRO A 2 14.88 -96.76 -17.68
C PRO A 2 14.70 -95.48 -18.51
N TYR A 3 13.84 -94.65 -17.99
CA TYR A 3 13.54 -93.30 -18.44
C TYR A 3 14.60 -92.29 -17.94
N LYS A 4 15.26 -91.59 -18.87
CA LYS A 4 16.16 -90.50 -18.53
C LYS A 4 15.35 -89.22 -18.38
N LYS A 5 15.35 -88.62 -17.19
CA LYS A 5 14.83 -87.30 -16.94
C LYS A 5 15.90 -86.25 -17.18
N THR A 6 15.63 -85.39 -18.17
CA THR A 6 16.49 -84.24 -18.49
C THR A 6 16.10 -83.07 -17.56
N LEU A 7 17.07 -82.58 -16.78
CA LEU A 7 16.90 -81.39 -15.98
C LEU A 7 17.17 -80.16 -16.86
N ILE A 8 16.16 -79.31 -16.98
CA ILE A 8 16.30 -78.00 -17.61
C ILE A 8 16.52 -77.02 -16.45
N GLN A 9 17.71 -76.45 -16.39
CA GLN A 9 18.04 -75.34 -15.48
C GLN A 9 17.55 -74.04 -16.11
N SER A 10 16.54 -73.44 -15.50
CA SER A 10 16.08 -72.09 -15.83
C SER A 10 16.97 -71.03 -15.24
N LEU A 11 17.69 -70.31 -16.06
CA LEU A 11 18.51 -69.19 -15.68
C LEU A 11 17.62 -67.95 -15.59
N THR A 12 17.26 -67.53 -14.38
CA THR A 12 16.53 -66.28 -14.12
C THR A 12 17.48 -65.10 -14.16
N LEU A 13 17.45 -64.29 -15.21
CA LEU A 13 18.13 -63.00 -15.28
C LEU A 13 17.37 -61.95 -14.47
N ALA A 14 17.93 -61.56 -13.33
CA ALA A 14 17.39 -60.42 -12.56
C ALA A 14 17.88 -59.12 -13.19
N ALA A 15 16.97 -58.42 -13.90
CA ALA A 15 17.21 -57.06 -14.41
C ALA A 15 17.05 -56.05 -13.23
N LEU A 16 18.17 -55.48 -12.81
CA LEU A 16 18.20 -54.41 -11.82
C LEU A 16 17.84 -53.07 -12.52
N ALA A 17 16.60 -52.61 -12.38
CA ALA A 17 16.18 -51.31 -12.89
C ALA A 17 16.67 -50.21 -11.93
N ILE A 18 17.72 -49.48 -12.34
CA ILE A 18 18.16 -48.27 -11.64
C ILE A 18 17.22 -47.15 -12.01
N ALA A 19 16.29 -46.80 -11.11
CA ALA A 19 15.46 -45.60 -11.25
C ALA A 19 16.34 -44.37 -10.95
N VAL A 20 16.79 -43.71 -11.98
CA VAL A 20 17.40 -42.37 -11.89
C VAL A 20 16.32 -41.36 -11.64
N SER A 21 16.11 -40.98 -10.37
CA SER A 21 15.26 -39.85 -10.02
C SER A 21 15.94 -38.57 -10.48
N ALA A 22 15.62 -38.10 -11.69
CA ALA A 22 16.00 -36.78 -12.13
C ALA A 22 15.17 -35.76 -11.33
N CYS A 23 15.80 -35.19 -10.28
CA CYS A 23 15.29 -33.96 -9.66
C CYS A 23 15.30 -32.86 -10.72
N SER A 24 14.20 -32.66 -11.41
CA SER A 24 14.00 -31.47 -12.23
C SER A 24 13.87 -30.28 -11.29
N THR A 25 14.97 -29.55 -11.07
CA THR A 25 14.93 -28.20 -10.50
C THR A 25 14.25 -27.31 -11.53
N GLN A 26 12.93 -27.27 -11.48
CA GLN A 26 12.15 -26.30 -12.25
C GLN A 26 12.58 -24.92 -11.72
N PRO A 27 13.09 -24.02 -12.57
CA PRO A 27 13.41 -22.67 -12.12
C PRO A 27 12.13 -22.06 -11.55
N ALA A 28 12.22 -21.57 -10.30
CA ALA A 28 11.11 -20.87 -9.66
C ALA A 28 10.68 -19.74 -10.59
N ALA A 29 9.38 -19.68 -10.93
CA ALA A 29 8.84 -18.56 -11.68
C ALA A 29 9.28 -17.27 -11.00
N PRO A 30 9.72 -16.24 -11.75
CA PRO A 30 10.12 -14.98 -11.14
C PRO A 30 8.97 -14.47 -10.28
N ALA A 31 9.27 -14.18 -9.01
CA ALA A 31 8.28 -13.64 -8.08
C ALA A 31 7.66 -12.39 -8.74
N LYS A 32 6.34 -12.39 -8.87
CA LYS A 32 5.61 -11.25 -9.42
C LYS A 32 5.89 -10.06 -8.51
N VAL A 33 6.71 -9.12 -8.97
CA VAL A 33 6.94 -7.88 -8.24
C VAL A 33 5.61 -7.12 -8.26
N GLU A 34 4.99 -7.00 -7.09
CA GLU A 34 3.76 -6.23 -6.94
C GLU A 34 4.07 -4.78 -7.30
N ALA A 35 3.25 -4.21 -8.20
CA ALA A 35 3.43 -2.83 -8.60
C ALA A 35 3.18 -1.93 -7.37
N LEU A 36 4.09 -0.97 -7.14
CA LEU A 36 3.91 0.00 -6.07
C LEU A 36 2.69 0.87 -6.36
N ASN A 37 1.87 1.07 -5.34
CA ASN A 37 0.77 2.02 -5.42
C ASN A 37 1.34 3.45 -5.48
N ASN A 38 1.15 4.14 -6.59
CA ASN A 38 1.56 5.53 -6.77
C ASN A 38 0.38 6.45 -7.15
N GLU A 39 -0.85 5.93 -7.02
CA GLU A 39 -2.08 6.62 -7.41
C GLU A 39 -2.70 7.41 -6.27
N ASP A 40 -2.53 6.94 -5.02
CA ASP A 40 -3.11 7.57 -3.85
C ASP A 40 -2.20 7.53 -2.62
N TRP A 41 -2.46 8.44 -1.66
CA TRP A 41 -1.70 8.58 -0.43
C TRP A 41 -2.56 9.20 0.67
N TYR A 42 -2.47 8.68 1.91
CA TYR A 42 -3.32 9.09 3.02
C TYR A 42 -2.50 9.46 4.25
N GLN A 43 -2.98 10.44 5.01
CA GLN A 43 -2.35 10.90 6.24
C GLN A 43 -3.39 11.19 7.32
N ILE A 44 -3.00 10.96 8.57
CA ILE A 44 -3.71 11.44 9.76
C ILE A 44 -2.72 12.22 10.60
N ARG A 45 -3.05 13.46 10.90
CA ARG A 45 -2.23 14.40 11.66
C ARG A 45 -2.84 14.62 13.02
N THR A 46 -2.04 14.43 14.07
CA THR A 46 -2.34 14.81 15.45
C THR A 46 -1.37 15.88 15.91
N GLU A 47 -1.50 16.34 17.15
CA GLU A 47 -0.55 17.28 17.75
C GLU A 47 0.90 16.79 17.69
N LYS A 48 1.14 15.48 17.89
CA LYS A 48 2.48 14.89 18.07
C LYS A 48 2.92 13.92 16.98
N GLU A 49 1.98 13.38 16.22
CA GLU A 49 2.25 12.33 15.26
C GLU A 49 1.64 12.63 13.89
N LEU A 50 2.34 12.21 12.85
CA LEU A 50 1.85 12.11 11.50
C LEU A 50 1.85 10.63 11.09
N PHE A 51 0.66 10.04 10.97
CA PHE A 51 0.47 8.71 10.45
C PHE A 51 0.36 8.75 8.93
N VAL A 52 1.07 7.86 8.25
CA VAL A 52 1.17 7.82 6.79
C VAL A 52 0.79 6.44 6.27
N PHE A 53 -0.08 6.41 5.25
CA PHE A 53 -0.66 5.19 4.67
C PHE A 53 -0.54 5.23 3.15
N ASP A 54 -0.30 4.07 2.51
CA ASP A 54 -0.34 3.89 1.06
C ASP A 54 -1.44 2.90 0.61
N ASP A 55 -2.35 2.57 1.52
CA ASP A 55 -3.46 1.66 1.27
C ASP A 55 -4.74 2.19 1.90
N TYR A 56 -5.78 2.38 1.06
CA TYR A 56 -7.06 2.93 1.49
C TYR A 56 -7.76 2.07 2.55
N ALA A 57 -7.69 0.74 2.41
CA ALA A 57 -8.34 -0.16 3.36
C ALA A 57 -7.68 -0.08 4.75
N THR A 58 -6.34 -0.01 4.79
CA THR A 58 -5.57 0.18 6.02
C THR A 58 -5.89 1.53 6.68
N TYR A 59 -5.94 2.61 5.87
CA TYR A 59 -6.33 3.94 6.33
C TYR A 59 -7.74 3.94 6.93
N ARG A 60 -8.73 3.38 6.24
CA ARG A 60 -10.11 3.29 6.72
C ARG A 60 -10.24 2.46 8.00
N GLY A 61 -9.55 1.32 8.06
CA GLY A 61 -9.54 0.47 9.25
C GLY A 61 -8.94 1.18 10.46
N PHE A 62 -7.84 1.91 10.26
CA PHE A 62 -7.22 2.70 11.32
C PHE A 62 -8.14 3.79 11.85
N MET A 63 -8.85 4.52 10.99
CA MET A 63 -9.83 5.53 11.42
C MET A 63 -10.98 4.95 12.24
N GLN A 64 -11.42 3.72 11.95
CA GLN A 64 -12.55 3.10 12.64
C GLN A 64 -12.21 2.59 14.04
N ASN A 65 -11.01 2.07 14.24
CA ASN A 65 -10.65 1.34 15.46
C ASN A 65 -9.29 1.72 16.07
N GLY A 66 -8.52 2.63 15.44
CA GLY A 66 -7.20 3.05 15.91
C GLY A 66 -6.11 1.95 15.82
N THR A 67 -6.43 0.80 15.22
CA THR A 67 -5.50 -0.33 15.11
C THR A 67 -4.85 -0.37 13.72
N ALA A 68 -3.62 -0.86 13.68
CA ALA A 68 -2.87 -1.03 12.44
C ALA A 68 -2.29 -2.45 12.36
N PRO A 69 -2.31 -3.08 11.18
CA PRO A 69 -1.65 -4.38 11.00
C PRO A 69 -0.15 -4.29 11.27
N LEU A 70 0.49 -3.20 10.84
CA LEU A 70 1.91 -2.94 11.09
C LEU A 70 2.11 -1.43 11.31
N LYS A 71 2.77 -1.07 12.43
CA LYS A 71 3.24 0.30 12.72
C LYS A 71 4.75 0.35 12.63
N LYS A 72 5.29 1.33 11.89
CA LYS A 72 6.72 1.54 11.77
C LYS A 72 7.09 3.00 12.00
N ALA A 73 7.68 3.31 13.13
CA ALA A 73 8.28 4.62 13.37
C ALA A 73 9.45 4.82 12.39
N THR A 74 9.48 5.96 11.71
CA THR A 74 10.53 6.28 10.73
C THR A 74 11.79 6.87 11.39
N GLY A 75 11.67 7.36 12.62
CA GLY A 75 12.70 8.13 13.30
C GLY A 75 12.87 9.55 12.73
N LYS A 76 12.01 9.97 11.81
CA LYS A 76 11.98 11.30 11.21
C LYS A 76 10.82 12.10 11.78
N LYS A 77 10.95 13.43 11.69
CA LYS A 77 9.89 14.38 12.03
C LYS A 77 9.47 15.18 10.80
N ASP A 78 8.24 15.66 10.80
CA ASP A 78 7.77 16.60 9.79
C ASP A 78 8.21 18.04 10.10
N GLY A 79 7.77 19.00 9.29
CA GLY A 79 8.10 20.43 9.46
C GLY A 79 7.54 21.08 10.73
N PHE A 80 6.71 20.35 11.50
CA PHE A 80 6.04 20.79 12.72
C PHE A 80 6.45 20.00 13.97
N ASP A 81 7.58 19.31 13.91
CA ASP A 81 8.15 18.50 14.99
C ASP A 81 7.31 17.26 15.37
N ARG A 82 6.38 16.80 14.52
CA ARG A 82 5.61 15.59 14.73
C ARG A 82 6.39 14.36 14.29
N ASP A 83 6.32 13.30 15.09
CA ASP A 83 6.94 12.02 14.76
C ASP A 83 6.19 11.35 13.59
N ILE A 84 6.92 10.86 12.59
CA ILE A 84 6.33 10.21 11.41
C ILE A 84 6.29 8.71 11.61
N THR A 85 5.09 8.14 11.57
CA THR A 85 4.83 6.70 11.70
C THR A 85 4.13 6.18 10.45
N LEU A 86 4.72 5.18 9.79
CA LEU A 86 4.07 4.44 8.71
C LEU A 86 3.05 3.46 9.29
N ILE A 87 1.87 3.43 8.70
CA ILE A 87 0.81 2.46 8.99
C ILE A 87 0.63 1.62 7.74
N LEU A 88 1.04 0.36 7.81
CA LEU A 88 1.25 -0.51 6.67
C LEU A 88 0.42 -1.80 6.78
N LYS A 89 0.31 -2.52 5.68
CA LYS A 89 -0.28 -3.86 5.64
C LYS A 89 0.63 -4.86 6.38
N ALA A 90 0.07 -5.94 6.88
CA ALA A 90 0.84 -6.99 7.55
C ALA A 90 1.94 -7.59 6.64
N ASP A 91 1.67 -7.71 5.35
CA ASP A 91 2.58 -8.27 4.35
C ASP A 91 3.80 -7.39 4.05
N ASP A 92 3.80 -6.14 4.53
CA ASP A 92 4.92 -5.21 4.38
C ASP A 92 6.01 -5.39 5.45
N GLN A 93 5.79 -6.29 6.41
CA GLN A 93 6.78 -6.57 7.45
C GLN A 93 8.11 -7.03 6.86
N GLY A 94 9.18 -6.34 7.24
CA GLY A 94 10.53 -6.55 6.69
C GLY A 94 10.77 -5.92 5.31
N LYS A 95 9.78 -5.21 4.76
CA LYS A 95 9.87 -4.52 3.46
C LYS A 95 9.53 -3.03 3.57
N GLU A 96 9.45 -2.48 4.76
CA GLU A 96 8.89 -1.16 5.06
C GLU A 96 9.55 -0.04 4.23
N ALA A 97 10.87 -0.13 4.03
CA ALA A 97 11.63 0.82 3.22
C ALA A 97 11.28 0.80 1.71
N LYS A 98 10.58 -0.24 1.26
CA LYS A 98 10.18 -0.41 -0.15
C LYS A 98 8.72 -0.09 -0.41
N THR A 99 7.96 0.25 0.64
CA THR A 99 6.55 0.61 0.52
C THR A 99 6.37 1.94 -0.20
N SER A 100 5.20 2.13 -0.80
CA SER A 100 4.84 3.40 -1.44
C SER A 100 4.83 4.55 -0.43
N ALA A 101 4.33 4.30 0.79
CA ALA A 101 4.31 5.30 1.87
C ALA A 101 5.73 5.84 2.17
N GLN A 102 6.71 4.94 2.37
CA GLN A 102 8.09 5.36 2.63
C GLN A 102 8.68 6.09 1.43
N ARG A 103 8.45 5.59 0.22
CA ARG A 103 9.01 6.16 -1.00
C ARG A 103 8.41 7.51 -1.37
N PHE A 104 7.14 7.75 -1.03
CA PHE A 104 6.53 9.08 -1.14
C PHE A 104 7.16 10.07 -0.17
N LEU A 105 7.36 9.68 1.10
CA LEU A 105 8.06 10.52 2.08
C LEU A 105 9.49 10.87 1.65
N ASP A 106 10.19 9.92 1.02
CA ASP A 106 11.55 10.11 0.52
C ASP A 106 11.60 10.81 -0.85
N VAL A 107 10.43 11.16 -1.42
CA VAL A 107 10.30 11.76 -2.77
C VAL A 107 10.96 10.90 -3.85
N SER A 108 10.96 9.59 -3.66
CA SER A 108 11.60 8.61 -4.56
C SER A 108 10.61 7.80 -5.41
N LEU A 109 9.31 8.02 -5.22
CA LEU A 109 8.24 7.43 -6.02
C LEU A 109 7.52 8.54 -6.80
N PRO A 110 7.58 8.54 -8.14
CA PRO A 110 6.81 9.48 -8.94
C PRO A 110 5.30 9.15 -8.81
N PRO A 111 4.45 10.12 -8.44
CA PRO A 111 3.01 9.92 -8.35
C PRO A 111 2.38 9.69 -9.72
N ALA A 112 1.29 8.92 -9.76
CA ALA A 112 0.48 8.77 -10.96
C ALA A 112 -0.24 10.08 -11.34
N GLN A 113 -0.73 10.12 -12.56
CA GLN A 113 -1.63 11.18 -13.02
C GLN A 113 -2.85 10.52 -13.68
N PRO A 114 -4.04 10.61 -13.06
CA PRO A 114 -4.37 11.41 -11.86
C PRO A 114 -3.84 10.81 -10.55
N PHE A 115 -3.60 11.66 -9.57
CA PHE A 115 -3.26 11.32 -8.19
C PHE A 115 -4.44 11.68 -7.27
N TYR A 116 -4.58 10.96 -6.15
CA TYR A 116 -5.53 11.28 -5.09
C TYR A 116 -4.84 11.26 -3.72
N GLY A 117 -5.13 12.22 -2.85
CA GLY A 117 -4.59 12.23 -1.50
C GLY A 117 -5.63 12.72 -0.49
N GLU A 118 -5.52 12.24 0.75
CA GLU A 118 -6.27 12.77 1.89
C GLU A 118 -5.35 13.02 3.07
N LEU A 119 -5.61 14.11 3.80
CA LEU A 119 -5.06 14.35 5.12
C LEU A 119 -6.21 14.68 6.06
N ARG A 120 -6.26 14.01 7.20
CA ARG A 120 -7.15 14.38 8.31
C ARG A 120 -6.33 15.00 9.42
N ASP A 121 -6.84 16.08 9.97
CA ASP A 121 -6.25 16.66 11.17
C ASP A 121 -7.01 16.26 12.45
N GLU A 122 -6.49 16.67 13.60
CA GLU A 122 -7.09 16.39 14.91
C GLU A 122 -8.43 17.09 15.16
N GLU A 123 -8.71 18.17 14.42
CA GLU A 123 -10.00 18.87 14.47
C GLU A 123 -11.07 18.15 13.62
N GLY A 124 -10.69 17.08 12.92
CA GLY A 124 -11.55 16.30 12.04
C GLY A 124 -11.76 16.93 10.67
N ILE A 125 -10.99 17.96 10.30
CA ILE A 125 -11.01 18.52 8.94
C ILE A 125 -10.37 17.53 7.98
N ILE A 126 -11.00 17.34 6.82
CA ILE A 126 -10.50 16.47 5.76
C ILE A 126 -9.97 17.34 4.63
N TYR A 127 -8.67 17.30 4.41
CA TYR A 127 -8.02 17.92 3.24
C TYR A 127 -7.94 16.90 2.11
N VAL A 128 -8.37 17.28 0.91
CA VAL A 128 -8.42 16.40 -0.26
C VAL A 128 -7.58 17.01 -1.38
N PHE A 129 -6.73 16.19 -1.97
CA PHE A 129 -5.72 16.61 -2.94
C PHE A 129 -5.90 15.85 -4.27
N SER A 130 -5.76 16.55 -5.38
CA SER A 130 -5.65 15.95 -6.71
C SER A 130 -4.21 15.89 -7.23
N ARG A 131 -3.24 16.36 -6.43
CA ARG A 131 -1.82 16.42 -6.80
C ARG A 131 -0.95 16.12 -5.59
N TYR A 132 0.03 15.26 -5.81
CA TYR A 132 1.05 14.94 -4.81
C TYR A 132 1.84 16.18 -4.34
N GLY A 133 2.18 17.11 -5.27
CA GLY A 133 2.90 18.33 -4.93
C GLY A 133 2.17 19.19 -3.90
N ASP A 134 0.86 19.38 -4.07
CA ASP A 134 0.04 20.17 -3.14
C ASP A 134 -0.03 19.50 -1.75
N MET A 135 -0.05 18.17 -1.70
CA MET A 135 0.03 17.41 -0.45
C MET A 135 1.39 17.53 0.24
N MET A 136 2.49 17.55 -0.54
CA MET A 136 3.84 17.80 -0.02
C MET A 136 4.03 19.23 0.46
N ASP A 137 3.39 20.20 -0.17
CA ASP A 137 3.42 21.59 0.31
C ASP A 137 2.65 21.72 1.62
N MET A 138 1.48 21.08 1.73
CA MET A 138 0.72 20.99 2.98
C MET A 138 1.53 20.32 4.11
N TYR A 139 2.30 19.28 3.79
CA TYR A 139 3.21 18.61 4.71
C TYR A 139 4.30 19.54 5.25
N LYS A 140 4.78 20.50 4.45
CA LYS A 140 5.85 21.45 4.81
C LYS A 140 5.33 22.74 5.44
N ILE A 141 4.22 23.27 4.95
CA ILE A 141 3.70 24.61 5.27
C ILE A 141 2.55 24.53 6.30
N GLY A 142 1.78 23.43 6.28
CA GLY A 142 0.68 23.16 7.23
C GLY A 142 -0.70 23.62 6.78
N GLU A 143 -0.79 24.50 5.77
CA GLU A 143 -2.05 25.03 5.24
C GLU A 143 -2.01 25.16 3.71
N PRO A 144 -3.16 25.07 3.01
CA PRO A 144 -3.21 25.26 1.57
C PRO A 144 -3.23 26.74 1.20
N THR A 145 -2.56 27.09 0.09
CA THR A 145 -2.61 28.47 -0.47
C THR A 145 -3.98 28.78 -1.09
N PHE A 146 -4.55 27.81 -1.80
CA PHE A 146 -5.87 27.91 -2.42
C PHE A 146 -6.71 26.69 -2.05
N SER A 147 -8.00 26.91 -1.80
CA SER A 147 -8.90 25.81 -1.46
C SER A 147 -10.36 26.15 -1.78
N TYR A 148 -11.15 25.09 -1.98
CA TYR A 148 -12.61 25.12 -1.93
C TYR A 148 -13.08 24.38 -0.68
N VAL A 149 -13.91 25.02 0.14
CA VAL A 149 -14.36 24.47 1.42
C VAL A 149 -15.82 24.02 1.31
N ASP A 150 -16.10 22.79 1.70
CA ASP A 150 -17.43 22.19 1.81
C ASP A 150 -17.71 21.89 3.30
N ILE A 151 -18.53 22.74 3.92
CA ILE A 151 -18.88 22.58 5.35
C ILE A 151 -19.98 21.51 5.45
N GLY A 152 -19.69 20.45 6.24
CA GLY A 152 -20.60 19.30 6.35
C GLY A 152 -20.51 18.33 5.16
N GLY A 153 -19.55 18.51 4.26
CA GLY A 153 -19.36 17.67 3.07
C GLY A 153 -18.73 16.31 3.34
N GLY A 154 -18.22 16.06 4.56
CA GLY A 154 -17.62 14.78 4.96
C GLY A 154 -18.67 13.73 5.33
N PRO A 155 -18.26 12.43 5.38
CA PRO A 155 -19.18 11.30 5.63
C PRO A 155 -19.90 11.38 6.99
N ASP A 156 -19.31 12.04 7.98
CA ASP A 156 -19.91 12.25 9.29
C ASP A 156 -20.15 13.77 9.56
N GLY A 157 -20.34 14.56 8.51
CA GLY A 157 -20.60 15.99 8.59
C GLY A 157 -19.34 16.85 8.82
N GLN A 158 -18.15 16.31 8.61
CA GLN A 158 -16.91 17.07 8.74
C GLN A 158 -16.80 18.15 7.67
N ARG A 159 -15.97 19.15 7.97
CA ARG A 159 -15.48 20.11 6.98
C ARG A 159 -14.55 19.41 6.01
N VAL A 160 -14.77 19.57 4.71
CA VAL A 160 -13.87 19.10 3.66
C VAL A 160 -13.21 20.28 2.98
N VAL A 161 -11.91 20.26 2.85
CA VAL A 161 -11.09 21.29 2.21
C VAL A 161 -10.43 20.68 0.97
N TYR A 162 -10.95 20.99 -0.20
CA TYR A 162 -10.34 20.57 -1.47
C TYR A 162 -9.20 21.53 -1.79
N VAL A 163 -7.98 21.02 -1.76
CA VAL A 163 -6.76 21.83 -1.98
C VAL A 163 -6.55 22.04 -3.48
N LEU A 164 -6.28 23.29 -3.84
CA LEU A 164 -6.17 23.75 -5.22
C LEU A 164 -4.79 24.36 -5.47
N THR A 165 -4.32 24.27 -6.72
CA THR A 165 -3.03 24.85 -7.13
C THR A 165 -3.13 26.37 -7.34
N LYS A 166 -4.33 26.84 -7.69
CA LYS A 166 -4.65 28.24 -7.97
C LYS A 166 -6.09 28.52 -7.60
N GLU A 167 -6.50 29.77 -7.63
CA GLU A 167 -7.91 30.13 -7.53
C GLU A 167 -8.67 29.51 -8.69
N GLU A 168 -9.60 28.60 -8.38
CA GLU A 168 -10.40 27.84 -9.33
C GLU A 168 -11.87 27.81 -8.90
N PRO A 169 -12.80 27.63 -9.86
CA PRO A 169 -14.18 27.27 -9.52
C PRO A 169 -14.20 25.94 -8.75
N LYS A 170 -15.38 25.64 -8.20
CA LYS A 170 -15.65 24.39 -7.49
C LYS A 170 -15.05 23.17 -8.21
N PRO A 171 -14.21 22.34 -7.53
CA PRO A 171 -13.49 21.22 -8.16
C PRO A 171 -14.38 19.98 -8.27
N GLU A 172 -15.36 19.99 -9.16
CA GLU A 172 -16.42 18.95 -9.27
C GLU A 172 -15.87 17.53 -9.41
N LYS A 173 -14.78 17.34 -10.15
CA LYS A 173 -14.18 16.01 -10.35
C LYS A 173 -13.59 15.44 -9.04
N LEU A 174 -12.88 16.29 -8.30
CA LEU A 174 -12.26 15.89 -7.03
C LEU A 174 -13.33 15.61 -5.96
N ILE A 175 -14.36 16.46 -5.92
CA ILE A 175 -15.53 16.25 -5.05
C ILE A 175 -16.23 14.93 -5.38
N ALA A 176 -16.47 14.64 -6.65
CA ALA A 176 -17.09 13.39 -7.06
C ALA A 176 -16.22 12.16 -6.73
N GLN A 177 -14.89 12.28 -6.82
CA GLN A 177 -13.97 11.20 -6.43
C GLN A 177 -14.03 10.97 -4.92
N PHE A 178 -13.92 12.02 -4.10
CA PHE A 178 -14.06 11.95 -2.66
C PHE A 178 -15.37 11.26 -2.25
N ARG A 179 -16.51 11.73 -2.79
CA ARG A 179 -17.82 11.16 -2.50
C ARG A 179 -17.90 9.67 -2.84
N ARG A 180 -17.40 9.26 -4.00
CA ARG A 180 -17.34 7.83 -4.37
C ARG A 180 -16.55 6.99 -3.38
N ASN A 181 -15.41 7.47 -2.90
CA ASN A 181 -14.57 6.77 -1.93
C ASN A 181 -15.32 6.51 -0.61
N TYR A 182 -16.25 7.39 -0.25
CA TYR A 182 -17.06 7.28 0.97
C TYR A 182 -18.48 6.73 0.73
N GLY A 183 -18.83 6.40 -0.50
CA GLY A 183 -20.18 5.88 -0.84
C GLY A 183 -21.31 6.90 -0.71
N MET A 184 -21.01 8.19 -0.93
CA MET A 184 -21.91 9.33 -0.80
C MET A 184 -22.46 9.78 -2.15
#